data_911c32681e57b2f7da57651078d25247
#
_entry.id   911c32681e57b2f7da57651078d25247
#
_cell.length_a   1.000
_cell.length_b   1.000
_cell.length_c   1.000
_cell.angle_alpha   90.00
_cell.angle_beta   90.00
_cell.angle_gamma   90.00
#
_symmetry.space_group_name_H-M   'P 1'
#
loop_
_entity.id
_entity.type
_entity.pdbx_description
1 polymer ?
#
loop_
_entity_poly.entity_id
_entity_poly.type
_entity_poly.pdbx_seq_one_letter_code
_entity_poly.pdbx_strand_id
1 'polypeptide(L)'
;MRLNSLFAAFTAIAVLCTCTPSAAENDKKPGNGEQTNPDPEEKPGQTLPETIKILAIGNSFSADAVEQELYGLFEAAGQKVIIGNLYIGGCPLEKHAANAASDAAAYSYRKISGGTMTKTPDTKMSQALADEDWTFISVQEGAGYHGYYNTTYKNTTHSMEPALTSLLKVIRSKCKNAKLVYHAPWAAKAGYTGNKFSFYGFDQSVMYNMICTATQEVLKAHPEFSLFMNSMDAVQNARTSYIGDNMTRDGWHLNYTTGRYTVGCLWYEKIMGKSVVGNSYRPAGMSETTAKVCQTAAHEACEHPYAITDLSYFEKPADEDKEDAKREILAQWYFSPERAASDGCIKTWTGQELPGVYRYSNEPGERGFYNANEKGKGKLSYIQIDKTAWPGDAAGLSIFDVSNGGQPVMSGPMPGDCWQFETTGKNDFPEGTQLHMVYTYNPGKFGAKYWMIEYKDGKEFKPVPAFEQKTETLKLSSENITYNMAFSADQKIVEFTVTLENPTDEFVVRQRCCSAYQVNDKWFDKPNVKCVSRIAGDPSNEAKPLPTMSRVL
;
A
#
# COMPACT_ATOMS: atom_id res chain seq x y z
N MET A 1 30.44 53.49 -29.90
CA MET A 1 30.91 52.76 -31.12
C MET A 1 30.17 51.44 -31.17
N ARG A 2 29.70 51.10 -32.37
CA ARG A 2 28.63 50.22 -32.75
C ARG A 2 28.66 48.77 -32.26
N LEU A 3 27.47 48.29 -31.84
CA LEU A 3 27.01 46.90 -31.79
C LEU A 3 27.27 46.16 -33.10
N ASN A 4 27.52 44.86 -33.02
CA ASN A 4 27.09 43.90 -34.03
C ASN A 4 26.58 42.63 -33.39
N SER A 5 25.30 42.39 -33.57
CA SER A 5 24.54 41.19 -33.27
C SER A 5 24.76 40.15 -34.38
N LEU A 6 25.03 38.89 -34.01
CA LEU A 6 24.90 37.73 -34.91
C LEU A 6 23.70 36.91 -34.48
N PHE A 7 22.68 36.91 -35.32
CA PHE A 7 21.56 35.95 -35.30
C PHE A 7 22.00 34.68 -36.06
N ALA A 8 21.93 33.53 -35.42
CA ALA A 8 21.99 32.24 -36.10
C ALA A 8 20.56 31.71 -36.29
N ALA A 9 20.15 31.58 -37.51
CA ALA A 9 18.86 31.02 -37.90
C ALA A 9 18.93 29.49 -37.92
N PHE A 10 18.04 28.84 -37.17
CA PHE A 10 17.78 27.41 -37.31
C PHE A 10 16.63 27.20 -38.31
N THR A 11 16.94 26.53 -39.39
CA THR A 11 15.97 26.14 -40.43
C THR A 11 15.28 24.85 -40.01
N ALA A 12 13.98 24.91 -39.74
CA ALA A 12 13.14 23.74 -39.52
C ALA A 12 12.73 23.17 -40.89
N ILE A 13 13.03 21.91 -41.14
CA ILE A 13 12.52 21.16 -42.28
C ILE A 13 11.22 20.48 -41.85
N ALA A 14 10.09 20.99 -42.35
CA ALA A 14 8.80 20.33 -42.24
C ALA A 14 8.61 19.38 -43.42
N VAL A 15 8.46 18.10 -43.17
CA VAL A 15 8.03 17.12 -44.15
C VAL A 15 6.51 17.03 -44.11
N LEU A 16 5.85 17.60 -45.11
CA LEU A 16 4.42 17.47 -45.36
C LEU A 16 4.15 16.15 -46.10
N CYS A 17 3.50 15.19 -45.44
CA CYS A 17 2.83 14.09 -46.12
C CYS A 17 1.37 14.47 -46.34
N THR A 18 1.02 14.72 -47.63
CA THR A 18 -0.36 14.89 -48.07
C THR A 18 -0.98 13.53 -48.37
N CYS A 19 -2.04 13.16 -47.66
CA CYS A 19 -2.95 12.10 -48.09
C CYS A 19 -4.31 12.71 -48.46
N THR A 20 -4.71 12.56 -49.69
CA THR A 20 -6.02 12.89 -50.25
C THR A 20 -7.05 11.84 -49.88
N PRO A 21 -8.31 12.19 -49.59
CA PRO A 21 -9.36 11.20 -49.33
C PRO A 21 -10.04 10.77 -50.64
N SER A 22 -10.21 9.47 -50.82
CA SER A 22 -11.07 8.88 -51.85
C SER A 22 -12.40 8.46 -51.21
N ALA A 23 -13.48 9.04 -51.68
CA ALA A 23 -14.85 8.62 -51.35
C ALA A 23 -15.28 7.45 -52.23
N ALA A 24 -15.90 6.44 -51.65
CA ALA A 24 -16.85 5.56 -52.34
C ALA A 24 -17.82 4.94 -51.31
N GLU A 25 -19.10 5.27 -51.50
CA GLU A 25 -20.26 4.64 -50.88
C GLU A 25 -20.32 3.13 -51.24
N ASN A 26 -20.77 2.29 -50.32
CA ASN A 26 -21.88 1.37 -50.59
C ASN A 26 -22.36 0.66 -49.33
N ASP A 27 -23.64 0.81 -49.10
CA ASP A 27 -24.49 0.00 -48.22
C ASP A 27 -24.37 -1.49 -48.49
N LYS A 28 -24.22 -2.28 -47.39
CA LYS A 28 -24.90 -3.59 -47.20
C LYS A 28 -24.66 -4.11 -45.79
N LYS A 29 -25.74 -4.24 -45.05
CA LYS A 29 -25.81 -5.03 -43.82
C LYS A 29 -25.72 -6.52 -44.14
N PRO A 30 -24.93 -7.30 -43.47
CA PRO A 30 -25.33 -8.65 -43.10
C PRO A 30 -25.03 -9.02 -41.65
N GLY A 31 -25.91 -9.70 -41.07
CA GLY A 31 -25.92 -10.96 -40.36
C GLY A 31 -24.89 -11.22 -39.27
N ASN A 32 -25.44 -11.52 -38.06
CA ASN A 32 -24.72 -12.13 -36.93
C ASN A 32 -23.83 -13.30 -37.37
N GLY A 33 -22.51 -13.13 -37.21
CA GLY A 33 -21.55 -14.21 -37.21
C GLY A 33 -20.67 -14.02 -35.98
N GLU A 34 -20.63 -15.01 -35.11
CA GLU A 34 -19.65 -15.12 -34.05
C GLU A 34 -18.24 -15.03 -34.65
N GLN A 35 -17.57 -13.92 -34.44
CA GLN A 35 -16.15 -13.80 -34.69
C GLN A 35 -15.40 -14.38 -33.49
N THR A 36 -14.95 -15.62 -33.60
CA THR A 36 -13.87 -16.15 -32.78
C THR A 36 -12.61 -15.36 -33.15
N ASN A 37 -12.18 -14.51 -32.23
CA ASN A 37 -10.84 -13.90 -32.34
C ASN A 37 -9.80 -15.02 -32.34
N PRO A 38 -8.86 -15.03 -33.28
CA PRO A 38 -7.72 -15.95 -33.18
C PRO A 38 -6.91 -15.62 -31.92
N ASP A 39 -6.53 -16.69 -31.19
CA ASP A 39 -5.57 -16.59 -30.08
C ASP A 39 -4.36 -15.75 -30.48
N PRO A 40 -3.87 -14.87 -29.60
CA PRO A 40 -2.64 -14.11 -29.87
C PRO A 40 -1.50 -15.08 -30.15
N GLU A 41 -0.83 -14.93 -31.27
CA GLU A 41 0.37 -15.72 -31.60
C GLU A 41 1.40 -15.64 -30.46
N GLU A 42 1.67 -16.78 -29.83
CA GLU A 42 2.75 -16.92 -28.84
C GLU A 42 4.07 -16.48 -29.47
N LYS A 43 4.69 -15.43 -28.95
CA LYS A 43 6.09 -15.10 -29.29
C LYS A 43 6.96 -16.31 -28.96
N PRO A 44 7.97 -16.68 -29.78
CA PRO A 44 8.75 -17.93 -29.60
C PRO A 44 9.26 -18.06 -28.18
N GLY A 45 8.81 -19.13 -27.51
CA GLY A 45 8.80 -19.28 -26.06
C GLY A 45 10.16 -19.22 -25.39
N GLN A 46 10.29 -18.32 -24.47
CA GLN A 46 11.27 -18.45 -23.40
C GLN A 46 10.82 -19.63 -22.53
N THR A 47 11.57 -20.73 -22.53
CA THR A 47 11.28 -21.85 -21.62
C THR A 47 11.54 -21.38 -20.19
N LEU A 48 10.46 -21.12 -19.44
CA LEU A 48 10.53 -20.78 -18.04
C LEU A 48 10.71 -22.04 -17.20
N PRO A 49 11.42 -22.00 -16.06
CA PRO A 49 11.53 -23.13 -15.16
C PRO A 49 10.18 -23.44 -14.50
N GLU A 50 9.99 -24.68 -14.01
CA GLU A 50 8.79 -25.09 -13.26
C GLU A 50 8.50 -24.14 -12.09
N THR A 51 9.54 -23.68 -11.40
CA THR A 51 9.44 -22.66 -10.34
C THR A 51 10.30 -21.46 -10.72
N ILE A 52 9.65 -20.32 -10.94
CA ILE A 52 10.33 -19.05 -11.16
C ILE A 52 10.81 -18.50 -9.82
N LYS A 53 12.06 -18.05 -9.75
CA LYS A 53 12.65 -17.52 -8.52
C LYS A 53 13.14 -16.09 -8.77
N ILE A 54 12.54 -15.14 -8.08
CA ILE A 54 12.75 -13.71 -8.25
C ILE A 54 13.37 -13.14 -6.98
N LEU A 55 14.50 -12.45 -7.08
CA LEU A 55 15.06 -11.66 -5.99
C LEU A 55 15.04 -10.18 -6.36
N ALA A 56 14.31 -9.37 -5.61
CA ALA A 56 14.41 -7.93 -5.68
C ALA A 56 15.45 -7.41 -4.67
N ILE A 57 16.34 -6.54 -5.10
CA ILE A 57 17.27 -5.80 -4.23
C ILE A 57 16.86 -4.34 -4.28
N GLY A 58 16.29 -3.84 -3.17
CA GLY A 58 15.71 -2.50 -3.21
C GLY A 58 15.21 -1.99 -1.86
N ASN A 59 14.13 -1.24 -1.93
CA ASN A 59 13.57 -0.49 -0.82
C ASN A 59 12.03 -0.58 -0.81
N SER A 60 11.33 0.44 -0.30
CA SER A 60 9.86 0.45 -0.28
C SER A 60 9.20 0.34 -1.66
N PHE A 61 9.88 0.77 -2.72
CA PHE A 61 9.37 0.62 -4.09
C PHE A 61 9.42 -0.84 -4.56
N SER A 62 10.48 -1.59 -4.23
CA SER A 62 10.50 -3.04 -4.51
C SER A 62 9.47 -3.77 -3.68
N ALA A 63 9.27 -3.37 -2.41
CA ALA A 63 8.25 -3.97 -1.55
C ALA A 63 6.83 -3.76 -2.12
N ASP A 64 6.51 -2.56 -2.59
CA ASP A 64 5.23 -2.28 -3.23
C ASP A 64 5.05 -3.05 -4.56
N ALA A 65 6.15 -3.33 -5.29
CA ALA A 65 6.09 -4.00 -6.58
C ALA A 65 5.94 -5.53 -6.48
N VAL A 66 6.61 -6.19 -5.52
CA VAL A 66 6.75 -7.65 -5.55
C VAL A 66 6.19 -8.38 -4.33
N GLU A 67 5.96 -7.70 -3.19
CA GLU A 67 5.65 -8.40 -1.94
C GLU A 67 4.17 -8.76 -1.77
N GLN A 68 3.25 -8.16 -2.51
CA GLN A 68 1.82 -8.29 -2.25
C GLN A 68 1.08 -9.04 -3.37
N GLU A 69 0.94 -8.43 -4.54
CA GLU A 69 0.03 -8.91 -5.56
C GLU A 69 0.68 -9.89 -6.55
N LEU A 70 2.01 -9.83 -6.68
CA LEU A 70 2.72 -10.58 -7.71
C LEU A 70 2.59 -12.10 -7.54
N TYR A 71 2.62 -12.61 -6.29
CA TYR A 71 2.46 -14.03 -6.01
C TYR A 71 1.09 -14.56 -6.50
N GLY A 72 0.00 -13.84 -6.18
CA GLY A 72 -1.35 -14.22 -6.58
C GLY A 72 -1.54 -14.27 -8.11
N LEU A 73 -0.88 -13.38 -8.85
CA LEU A 73 -0.92 -13.38 -10.32
C LEU A 73 -0.26 -14.64 -10.91
N PHE A 74 0.89 -15.05 -10.37
CA PHE A 74 1.55 -16.30 -10.78
C PHE A 74 0.72 -17.53 -10.38
N GLU A 75 0.18 -17.56 -9.17
CA GLU A 75 -0.63 -18.67 -8.67
C GLU A 75 -1.90 -18.86 -9.51
N ALA A 76 -2.60 -17.78 -9.84
CA ALA A 76 -3.79 -17.82 -10.71
C ALA A 76 -3.48 -18.34 -12.13
N ALA A 77 -2.25 -18.15 -12.60
CA ALA A 77 -1.77 -18.69 -13.88
C ALA A 77 -1.24 -20.14 -13.77
N GLY A 78 -1.30 -20.74 -12.59
CA GLY A 78 -0.76 -22.09 -12.36
C GLY A 78 0.78 -22.18 -12.36
N GLN A 79 1.48 -21.03 -12.32
CA GLN A 79 2.92 -20.95 -12.33
C GLN A 79 3.47 -20.87 -10.91
N LYS A 80 4.33 -21.80 -10.52
CA LYS A 80 5.02 -21.74 -9.22
C LYS A 80 6.03 -20.59 -9.19
N VAL A 81 6.05 -19.84 -8.09
CA VAL A 81 6.97 -18.73 -7.89
C VAL A 81 7.51 -18.68 -6.46
N ILE A 82 8.77 -18.30 -6.32
CA ILE A 82 9.41 -17.87 -5.06
C ILE A 82 9.85 -16.42 -5.25
N ILE A 83 9.47 -15.54 -4.34
CA ILE A 83 9.79 -14.11 -4.41
C ILE A 83 10.61 -13.74 -3.18
N GLY A 84 11.83 -13.27 -3.38
CA GLY A 84 12.68 -12.68 -2.37
C GLY A 84 12.73 -11.15 -2.53
N ASN A 85 12.76 -10.42 -1.42
CA ASN A 85 13.07 -8.99 -1.41
C ASN A 85 14.14 -8.70 -0.37
N LEU A 86 15.30 -8.28 -0.83
CA LEU A 86 16.42 -7.88 0.01
C LEU A 86 16.29 -6.38 0.29
N TYR A 87 15.64 -6.05 1.39
CA TYR A 87 15.02 -4.77 1.67
C TYR A 87 15.80 -3.91 2.68
N ILE A 88 15.99 -2.63 2.34
CA ILE A 88 16.31 -1.55 3.29
C ILE A 88 15.47 -0.33 2.91
N GLY A 89 14.74 0.25 3.88
CA GLY A 89 13.88 1.43 3.63
C GLY A 89 14.64 2.62 3.04
N GLY A 90 14.18 3.14 1.89
CA GLY A 90 14.75 4.31 1.21
C GLY A 90 16.18 4.14 0.68
N CYS A 91 16.70 2.93 0.62
CA CYS A 91 18.09 2.64 0.27
C CYS A 91 18.43 3.00 -1.18
N PRO A 92 19.45 3.81 -1.44
CA PRO A 92 19.96 4.05 -2.79
C PRO A 92 20.95 2.95 -3.22
N LEU A 93 21.22 2.86 -4.53
CA LEU A 93 22.19 1.93 -5.11
C LEU A 93 23.59 2.03 -4.47
N GLU A 94 24.06 3.23 -4.17
CA GLU A 94 25.34 3.46 -3.51
C GLU A 94 25.43 2.68 -2.18
N LYS A 95 24.38 2.72 -1.37
CA LYS A 95 24.35 2.00 -0.11
C LYS A 95 24.25 0.48 -0.30
N HIS A 96 23.49 0.03 -1.30
CA HIS A 96 23.46 -1.40 -1.66
C HIS A 96 24.86 -1.89 -2.09
N ALA A 97 25.57 -1.12 -2.91
CA ALA A 97 26.94 -1.44 -3.34
C ALA A 97 27.93 -1.48 -2.16
N ALA A 98 27.85 -0.52 -1.26
CA ALA A 98 28.69 -0.49 -0.05
C ALA A 98 28.41 -1.68 0.88
N ASN A 99 27.15 -2.02 1.10
CA ASN A 99 26.76 -3.19 1.88
C ASN A 99 27.20 -4.50 1.21
N ALA A 100 27.13 -4.59 -0.11
CA ALA A 100 27.63 -5.74 -0.87
C ALA A 100 29.16 -5.90 -0.76
N ALA A 101 29.92 -4.80 -0.82
CA ALA A 101 31.37 -4.80 -0.73
C ALA A 101 31.87 -5.22 0.67
N SER A 102 31.17 -4.80 1.72
CA SER A 102 31.50 -5.14 3.12
C SER A 102 30.81 -6.41 3.62
N ASP A 103 29.94 -7.00 2.82
CA ASP A 103 29.03 -8.11 3.20
C ASP A 103 28.29 -7.82 4.51
N ALA A 104 27.76 -6.61 4.66
CA ALA A 104 27.10 -6.16 5.87
C ALA A 104 25.77 -6.89 6.11
N ALA A 105 25.53 -7.28 7.36
CA ALA A 105 24.25 -7.82 7.83
C ALA A 105 23.24 -6.70 8.04
N ALA A 106 22.77 -6.06 6.94
CA ALA A 106 22.03 -4.81 6.99
C ALA A 106 20.60 -4.91 6.45
N TYR A 107 20.20 -6.06 5.94
CA TYR A 107 18.93 -6.22 5.24
C TYR A 107 17.86 -6.90 6.08
N SER A 108 16.61 -6.50 5.85
CA SER A 108 15.47 -7.36 6.10
C SER A 108 15.23 -8.22 4.85
N TYR A 109 15.56 -9.49 4.90
CA TYR A 109 15.28 -10.41 3.81
C TYR A 109 13.86 -10.95 3.96
N ARG A 110 13.04 -10.68 2.97
CA ARG A 110 11.62 -11.05 2.94
C ARG A 110 11.41 -12.04 1.81
N LYS A 111 10.90 -13.24 2.13
CA LYS A 111 10.74 -14.32 1.17
C LYS A 111 9.31 -14.83 1.19
N ILE A 112 8.69 -14.90 0.01
CA ILE A 112 7.37 -15.49 -0.20
C ILE A 112 7.56 -16.82 -0.88
N SER A 113 7.07 -17.87 -0.25
CA SER A 113 7.07 -19.24 -0.76
C SER A 113 5.79 -19.94 -0.31
N GLY A 114 5.08 -20.60 -1.23
CA GLY A 114 3.78 -21.20 -0.94
C GLY A 114 2.77 -20.22 -0.36
N GLY A 115 2.75 -18.97 -0.85
CA GLY A 115 1.83 -17.92 -0.41
C GLY A 115 2.17 -17.30 0.95
N THR A 116 3.18 -17.78 1.65
CA THR A 116 3.53 -17.28 2.99
C THR A 116 4.81 -16.47 2.95
N MET A 117 4.77 -15.27 3.56
CA MET A 117 5.93 -14.40 3.70
C MET A 117 6.67 -14.67 5.01
N THR A 118 7.97 -14.89 4.90
CA THR A 118 8.90 -14.91 6.04
C THR A 118 9.79 -13.67 6.01
N LYS A 119 10.20 -13.18 7.19
CA LYS A 119 11.10 -12.01 7.33
C LYS A 119 12.28 -12.39 8.20
N THR A 120 13.49 -12.32 7.64
CA THR A 120 14.74 -12.56 8.34
C THR A 120 15.50 -11.24 8.48
N PRO A 121 15.66 -10.69 9.68
CA PRO A 121 16.44 -9.47 9.90
C PRO A 121 17.94 -9.75 9.77
N ASP A 122 18.72 -8.69 9.75
CA ASP A 122 20.19 -8.73 9.80
C ASP A 122 20.82 -9.70 8.79
N THR A 123 20.20 -9.77 7.60
CA THR A 123 20.66 -10.65 6.53
C THR A 123 21.74 -9.97 5.69
N LYS A 124 22.75 -10.73 5.30
CA LYS A 124 23.78 -10.29 4.35
C LYS A 124 23.30 -10.48 2.91
N MET A 125 23.80 -9.66 1.99
CA MET A 125 23.49 -9.84 0.57
C MET A 125 23.99 -11.21 0.06
N SER A 126 25.17 -11.66 0.50
CA SER A 126 25.72 -12.95 0.12
C SER A 126 24.82 -14.13 0.52
N GLN A 127 24.15 -14.03 1.66
CA GLN A 127 23.20 -15.06 2.13
C GLN A 127 21.95 -15.11 1.24
N ALA A 128 21.34 -13.95 0.96
CA ALA A 128 20.15 -13.91 0.11
C ALA A 128 20.45 -14.34 -1.34
N LEU A 129 21.64 -13.99 -1.88
CA LEU A 129 22.05 -14.42 -3.21
C LEU A 129 22.30 -15.94 -3.28
N ALA A 130 22.68 -16.58 -2.17
CA ALA A 130 22.94 -18.02 -2.09
C ALA A 130 21.73 -18.86 -1.66
N ASP A 131 20.62 -18.21 -1.26
CA ASP A 131 19.45 -18.90 -0.70
C ASP A 131 18.67 -19.69 -1.75
N GLU A 132 18.65 -19.22 -2.99
CA GLU A 132 17.99 -19.88 -4.12
C GLU A 132 18.85 -19.81 -5.39
N ASP A 133 18.56 -20.70 -6.33
CA ASP A 133 19.06 -20.56 -7.70
C ASP A 133 18.15 -19.58 -8.46
N TRP A 134 18.43 -18.29 -8.28
CA TRP A 134 17.57 -17.21 -8.73
C TRP A 134 17.44 -17.17 -10.25
N THR A 135 16.20 -17.16 -10.77
CA THR A 135 15.91 -16.99 -12.19
C THR A 135 16.11 -15.53 -12.61
N PHE A 136 15.62 -14.61 -11.77
CA PHE A 136 15.68 -13.16 -11.99
C PHE A 136 16.19 -12.45 -10.75
N ILE A 137 17.08 -11.46 -10.94
CA ILE A 137 17.53 -10.59 -9.87
C ILE A 137 17.36 -9.15 -10.33
N SER A 138 16.55 -8.36 -9.60
CA SER A 138 16.34 -6.97 -9.91
C SER A 138 17.09 -6.03 -8.98
N VAL A 139 17.49 -4.89 -9.53
CA VAL A 139 18.04 -3.75 -8.80
C VAL A 139 17.29 -2.49 -9.18
N GLN A 140 17.23 -1.53 -8.25
CA GLN A 140 16.59 -0.23 -8.47
C GLN A 140 17.34 0.88 -7.74
N GLU A 141 17.26 2.09 -8.25
CA GLU A 141 17.70 3.27 -7.51
C GLU A 141 16.64 3.69 -6.46
N GLY A 142 17.06 4.32 -5.40
CA GLY A 142 16.21 4.74 -4.30
C GLY A 142 16.45 6.19 -3.89
N ALA A 143 16.03 6.51 -2.66
CA ALA A 143 16.20 7.81 -2.03
C ALA A 143 15.71 9.03 -2.85
N GLY A 144 14.84 8.79 -3.84
CA GLY A 144 14.31 9.83 -4.73
C GLY A 144 15.15 10.09 -5.97
N TYR A 145 16.22 9.35 -6.23
CA TYR A 145 17.13 9.58 -7.35
C TYR A 145 16.87 8.70 -8.58
N HIS A 146 15.75 7.97 -8.63
CA HIS A 146 15.47 7.03 -9.73
C HIS A 146 15.29 7.67 -11.12
N GLY A 147 15.18 9.00 -11.22
CA GLY A 147 15.26 9.74 -12.47
C GLY A 147 16.64 10.34 -12.78
N TYR A 148 17.68 9.93 -12.03
CA TYR A 148 19.03 10.46 -12.18
C TYR A 148 20.02 9.33 -12.50
N TYR A 149 20.52 9.27 -13.72
CA TYR A 149 21.65 8.39 -14.04
C TYR A 149 22.98 9.14 -13.84
N ASN A 150 23.49 9.91 -14.70
CA ASN A 150 24.62 10.84 -14.51
C ASN A 150 24.10 12.25 -14.74
N THR A 151 23.22 12.74 -13.88
CA THR A 151 22.34 13.86 -14.21
C THR A 151 22.49 14.98 -13.19
N THR A 152 22.46 16.20 -13.70
CA THR A 152 22.26 17.43 -12.92
C THR A 152 20.97 18.08 -13.38
N TYR A 153 20.04 18.26 -12.48
CA TYR A 153 18.82 19.01 -12.72
C TYR A 153 18.57 19.99 -11.58
N LYS A 154 18.38 21.27 -11.93
CA LYS A 154 18.33 22.37 -10.96
C LYS A 154 19.55 22.33 -10.03
N ASN A 155 19.35 22.18 -8.73
CA ASN A 155 20.41 22.16 -7.72
C ASN A 155 20.78 20.74 -7.25
N THR A 156 20.29 19.71 -7.95
CA THR A 156 20.53 18.31 -7.56
C THR A 156 21.39 17.64 -8.62
N THR A 157 22.51 17.07 -8.18
CA THR A 157 23.37 16.21 -9.00
C THR A 157 23.44 14.84 -8.37
N HIS A 158 23.24 13.80 -9.18
CA HIS A 158 23.38 12.41 -8.72
C HIS A 158 23.89 11.54 -9.87
N SER A 159 24.64 10.51 -9.49
CA SER A 159 25.13 9.46 -10.38
C SER A 159 24.86 8.10 -9.78
N MET A 160 24.30 7.18 -10.56
CA MET A 160 24.19 5.77 -10.18
C MET A 160 25.54 5.04 -10.26
N GLU A 161 26.53 5.65 -10.93
CA GLU A 161 27.86 5.08 -11.10
C GLU A 161 28.89 5.65 -10.12
N PRO A 162 29.86 4.87 -9.64
CA PRO A 162 30.15 3.47 -10.02
C PRO A 162 29.37 2.41 -9.19
N ALA A 163 28.38 2.83 -8.42
CA ALA A 163 27.66 1.95 -7.49
C ALA A 163 26.91 0.82 -8.23
N LEU A 164 26.23 1.14 -9.32
CA LEU A 164 25.50 0.14 -10.10
C LEU A 164 26.43 -0.93 -10.69
N THR A 165 27.51 -0.50 -11.36
CA THR A 165 28.55 -1.41 -11.89
C THR A 165 29.10 -2.32 -10.79
N SER A 166 29.43 -1.78 -9.62
CA SER A 166 29.99 -2.53 -8.50
C SER A 166 29.00 -3.56 -7.95
N LEU A 167 27.74 -3.17 -7.80
CA LEU A 167 26.68 -4.06 -7.32
C LEU A 167 26.43 -5.21 -8.29
N LEU A 168 26.30 -4.92 -9.61
CA LEU A 168 26.12 -5.95 -10.63
C LEU A 168 27.27 -6.96 -10.67
N LYS A 169 28.51 -6.49 -10.48
CA LYS A 169 29.68 -7.39 -10.39
C LYS A 169 29.58 -8.36 -9.22
N VAL A 170 29.13 -7.90 -8.05
CA VAL A 170 28.91 -8.78 -6.89
C VAL A 170 27.82 -9.79 -7.19
N ILE A 171 26.68 -9.36 -7.72
CA ILE A 171 25.56 -10.24 -8.09
C ILE A 171 26.04 -11.32 -9.07
N ARG A 172 26.71 -10.92 -10.16
CA ARG A 172 27.24 -11.86 -11.16
C ARG A 172 28.26 -12.85 -10.62
N SER A 173 29.06 -12.44 -9.65
CA SER A 173 30.04 -13.36 -9.02
C SER A 173 29.37 -14.51 -8.27
N LYS A 174 28.15 -14.33 -7.78
CA LYS A 174 27.38 -15.30 -7.00
C LYS A 174 26.30 -16.00 -7.82
N CYS A 175 25.61 -15.26 -8.67
CA CYS A 175 24.46 -15.73 -9.44
C CYS A 175 24.74 -15.59 -10.96
N LYS A 176 25.60 -16.44 -11.51
CA LYS A 176 26.09 -16.34 -12.89
C LYS A 176 24.98 -16.44 -13.94
N ASN A 177 23.99 -17.30 -13.67
CA ASN A 177 22.92 -17.64 -14.61
C ASN A 177 21.66 -16.80 -14.45
N ALA A 178 21.54 -16.04 -13.35
CA ALA A 178 20.37 -15.20 -13.13
C ALA A 178 20.23 -14.12 -14.21
N LYS A 179 19.02 -13.92 -14.70
CA LYS A 179 18.70 -12.80 -15.58
C LYS A 179 18.64 -11.52 -14.75
N LEU A 180 19.43 -10.52 -15.13
CA LEU A 180 19.42 -9.23 -14.46
C LEU A 180 18.24 -8.39 -14.95
N VAL A 181 17.60 -7.71 -14.01
CA VAL A 181 16.42 -6.88 -14.23
C VAL A 181 16.67 -5.48 -13.66
N TYR A 182 16.43 -4.44 -14.43
CA TYR A 182 16.39 -3.08 -13.92
C TYR A 182 14.96 -2.69 -13.59
N HIS A 183 14.68 -2.26 -12.36
CA HIS A 183 13.37 -1.77 -11.97
C HIS A 183 13.37 -0.24 -11.99
N ALA A 184 12.59 0.34 -12.90
CA ALA A 184 12.31 1.77 -13.01
C ALA A 184 10.97 2.09 -12.33
N PRO A 185 10.99 2.70 -11.13
CA PRO A 185 9.78 3.02 -10.37
C PRO A 185 8.96 4.14 -11.02
N TRP A 186 7.90 4.56 -10.38
CA TRP A 186 6.91 5.53 -10.82
C TRP A 186 7.21 6.95 -10.33
N ALA A 187 6.58 7.94 -10.99
CA ALA A 187 6.60 9.32 -10.56
C ALA A 187 5.64 9.56 -9.37
N ALA A 188 5.95 10.53 -8.53
CA ALA A 188 5.10 10.97 -7.42
C ALA A 188 3.74 11.47 -7.91
N LYS A 189 2.76 11.54 -7.00
CA LYS A 189 1.46 12.17 -7.22
C LYS A 189 1.63 13.67 -7.51
N ALA A 190 0.85 14.22 -8.41
CA ALA A 190 0.78 15.66 -8.61
C ALA A 190 0.36 16.36 -7.30
N GLY A 191 1.03 17.47 -7.00
CA GLY A 191 0.78 18.20 -5.75
C GLY A 191 1.42 17.57 -4.49
N TYR A 192 2.14 16.46 -4.59
CA TYR A 192 2.91 15.94 -3.46
C TYR A 192 4.02 16.91 -3.03
N THR A 193 4.15 17.18 -1.72
CA THR A 193 5.07 18.19 -1.18
C THR A 193 6.30 17.60 -0.50
N GLY A 194 6.51 16.28 -0.58
CA GLY A 194 7.67 15.62 0.02
C GLY A 194 8.99 16.13 -0.56
N ASN A 195 9.99 16.33 0.31
CA ASN A 195 11.26 16.97 -0.05
C ASN A 195 12.00 16.31 -1.23
N LYS A 196 11.90 15.00 -1.41
CA LYS A 196 12.54 14.30 -2.54
C LYS A 196 11.89 14.60 -3.90
N PHE A 197 10.63 15.02 -3.90
CA PHE A 197 9.95 15.46 -5.11
C PHE A 197 10.45 16.83 -5.58
N SER A 198 11.05 17.63 -4.67
CA SER A 198 11.71 18.88 -5.03
C SER A 198 12.87 18.68 -6.03
N PHE A 199 13.50 17.49 -6.05
CA PHE A 199 14.55 17.15 -7.01
C PHE A 199 14.05 17.23 -8.46
N TYR A 200 12.75 17.09 -8.66
CA TYR A 200 12.06 17.18 -9.95
C TYR A 200 11.25 18.49 -10.08
N GLY A 201 11.48 19.45 -9.17
CA GLY A 201 10.76 20.72 -9.17
C GLY A 201 9.28 20.61 -8.80
N PHE A 202 8.88 19.54 -8.08
CA PHE A 202 7.50 19.23 -7.73
C PHE A 202 6.59 19.00 -8.95
N ASP A 203 7.17 18.54 -10.05
CA ASP A 203 6.47 18.29 -11.31
C ASP A 203 6.48 16.80 -11.65
N GLN A 204 5.29 16.20 -11.73
CA GLN A 204 5.11 14.78 -12.02
C GLN A 204 5.60 14.41 -13.41
N SER A 205 5.35 15.28 -14.41
CA SER A 205 5.74 15.04 -15.79
C SER A 205 7.25 15.12 -15.95
N VAL A 206 7.89 16.08 -15.28
CA VAL A 206 9.35 16.18 -15.23
C VAL A 206 9.96 14.92 -14.61
N MET A 207 9.41 14.47 -13.48
CA MET A 207 9.88 13.25 -12.80
C MET A 207 9.73 12.03 -13.71
N TYR A 208 8.57 11.84 -14.33
CA TYR A 208 8.33 10.75 -15.27
C TYR A 208 9.36 10.76 -16.43
N ASN A 209 9.52 11.89 -17.10
CA ASN A 209 10.44 12.03 -18.23
C ASN A 209 11.90 11.77 -17.83
N MET A 210 12.31 12.23 -16.63
CA MET A 210 13.64 11.97 -16.12
C MET A 210 13.84 10.48 -15.79
N ILE A 211 12.82 9.77 -15.27
CA ILE A 211 12.88 8.32 -15.06
C ILE A 211 13.03 7.58 -16.40
N CYS A 212 12.27 7.95 -17.42
CA CYS A 212 12.40 7.38 -18.75
C CYS A 212 13.82 7.55 -19.31
N THR A 213 14.35 8.78 -19.25
CA THR A 213 15.71 9.09 -19.73
C THR A 213 16.77 8.30 -18.95
N ALA A 214 16.72 8.33 -17.62
CA ALA A 214 17.67 7.59 -16.79
C ALA A 214 17.62 6.08 -17.05
N THR A 215 16.43 5.52 -17.27
CA THR A 215 16.27 4.10 -17.61
C THR A 215 16.92 3.76 -18.94
N GLN A 216 16.73 4.58 -19.98
CA GLN A 216 17.37 4.39 -21.28
C GLN A 216 18.90 4.46 -21.17
N GLU A 217 19.42 5.40 -20.38
CA GLU A 217 20.86 5.54 -20.15
C GLU A 217 21.43 4.34 -19.38
N VAL A 218 20.74 3.85 -18.35
CA VAL A 218 21.11 2.62 -17.61
C VAL A 218 21.18 1.44 -18.57
N LEU A 219 20.14 1.19 -19.36
CA LEU A 219 20.08 0.04 -20.26
C LEU A 219 21.13 0.12 -21.39
N LYS A 220 21.47 1.33 -21.83
CA LYS A 220 22.56 1.56 -22.78
C LYS A 220 23.93 1.27 -22.17
N ALA A 221 24.16 1.68 -20.92
CA ALA A 221 25.44 1.48 -20.23
C ALA A 221 25.60 0.04 -19.74
N HIS A 222 24.50 -0.65 -19.42
CA HIS A 222 24.46 -2.01 -18.87
C HIS A 222 23.62 -2.95 -19.74
N PRO A 223 24.12 -3.34 -20.93
CA PRO A 223 23.40 -4.24 -21.83
C PRO A 223 23.20 -5.66 -21.29
N GLU A 224 23.80 -5.98 -20.15
CA GLU A 224 23.58 -7.21 -19.42
C GLU A 224 22.21 -7.32 -18.72
N PHE A 225 21.45 -6.23 -18.61
CA PHE A 225 20.05 -6.31 -18.18
C PHE A 225 19.20 -6.99 -19.26
N SER A 226 18.66 -8.15 -18.91
CA SER A 226 17.80 -8.94 -19.81
C SER A 226 16.39 -8.41 -19.89
N LEU A 227 15.92 -7.74 -18.84
CA LEU A 227 14.61 -7.13 -18.71
C LEU A 227 14.70 -5.80 -17.96
N PHE A 228 13.70 -4.94 -18.19
CA PHE A 228 13.45 -3.80 -17.32
C PHE A 228 11.96 -3.69 -16.99
N MET A 229 11.68 -3.33 -15.76
CA MET A 229 10.33 -3.16 -15.24
C MET A 229 10.00 -1.66 -15.29
N ASN A 230 9.30 -1.25 -16.33
CA ASN A 230 8.90 0.14 -16.55
C ASN A 230 7.63 0.49 -15.79
N SER A 231 7.69 0.36 -14.46
CA SER A 231 6.56 0.67 -13.58
C SER A 231 6.10 2.13 -13.72
N MET A 232 6.99 3.04 -14.14
CA MET A 232 6.63 4.42 -14.44
C MET A 232 5.56 4.52 -15.54
N ASP A 233 5.66 3.71 -16.61
CA ASP A 233 4.70 3.73 -17.72
C ASP A 233 3.35 3.15 -17.28
N ALA A 234 3.36 1.97 -16.62
CA ALA A 234 2.14 1.31 -16.16
C ALA A 234 1.33 2.20 -15.20
N VAL A 235 2.01 2.89 -14.28
CA VAL A 235 1.36 3.82 -13.35
C VAL A 235 0.82 5.04 -14.08
N GLN A 236 1.56 5.61 -15.06
CA GLN A 236 1.06 6.75 -15.85
C GLN A 236 -0.12 6.35 -16.73
N ASN A 237 -0.09 5.16 -17.35
CA ASN A 237 -1.22 4.64 -18.14
C ASN A 237 -2.48 4.54 -17.25
N ALA A 238 -2.37 3.92 -16.06
CA ALA A 238 -3.50 3.82 -15.13
C ALA A 238 -4.05 5.19 -14.71
N ARG A 239 -3.19 6.20 -14.56
CA ARG A 239 -3.58 7.59 -14.22
C ARG A 239 -4.44 8.26 -15.30
N THR A 240 -4.36 7.84 -16.56
CA THR A 240 -5.19 8.39 -17.64
C THR A 240 -6.63 7.87 -17.59
N SER A 241 -6.89 6.76 -16.90
CA SER A 241 -8.22 6.18 -16.71
C SER A 241 -9.02 6.94 -15.63
N TYR A 242 -10.23 6.45 -15.35
CA TYR A 242 -11.05 6.98 -14.25
C TYR A 242 -10.42 6.80 -12.85
N ILE A 243 -9.41 5.95 -12.70
CA ILE A 243 -8.64 5.82 -11.45
C ILE A 243 -7.95 7.16 -11.13
N GLY A 244 -7.54 7.90 -12.16
CA GLY A 244 -6.89 9.19 -12.01
C GLY A 244 -5.57 9.10 -11.23
N ASP A 245 -5.16 10.20 -10.60
CA ASP A 245 -3.91 10.26 -9.84
C ASP A 245 -4.04 9.69 -8.42
N ASN A 246 -4.78 8.58 -8.27
CA ASN A 246 -4.98 7.86 -7.00
C ASN A 246 -4.13 6.60 -6.88
N MET A 247 -3.06 6.49 -7.67
CA MET A 247 -2.18 5.32 -7.67
C MET A 247 -1.27 5.21 -6.43
N THR A 248 -1.20 6.24 -5.60
CA THR A 248 -0.32 6.30 -4.42
C THR A 248 -1.09 6.56 -3.13
N ARG A 249 -0.65 5.95 -2.01
CA ARG A 249 -1.28 6.09 -0.68
C ARG A 249 -0.87 7.34 0.09
N ASP A 250 0.28 7.90 -0.24
CA ASP A 250 0.88 9.03 0.48
C ASP A 250 1.54 10.05 -0.47
N GLY A 251 1.20 9.99 -1.74
CA GLY A 251 1.79 10.78 -2.81
C GLY A 251 3.11 10.23 -3.38
N TRP A 252 3.70 9.20 -2.74
CA TRP A 252 5.00 8.63 -3.08
C TRP A 252 4.97 7.11 -3.28
N HIS A 253 4.43 6.36 -2.33
CA HIS A 253 4.31 4.90 -2.37
C HIS A 253 2.98 4.47 -3.00
N LEU A 254 2.97 3.34 -3.70
CA LEU A 254 1.74 2.81 -4.31
C LEU A 254 0.65 2.58 -3.26
N ASN A 255 -0.60 2.82 -3.64
CA ASN A 255 -1.72 2.41 -2.82
C ASN A 255 -1.81 0.87 -2.75
N TYR A 256 -2.57 0.37 -1.79
CA TYR A 256 -2.61 -1.06 -1.47
C TYR A 256 -3.43 -1.90 -2.45
N THR A 257 -4.19 -1.25 -3.32
CA THR A 257 -5.09 -1.89 -4.28
C THR A 257 -4.59 -1.66 -5.72
N THR A 258 -5.11 -0.65 -6.41
CA THR A 258 -4.84 -0.40 -7.82
C THR A 258 -3.36 -0.19 -8.14
N GLY A 259 -2.63 0.55 -7.28
CA GLY A 259 -1.21 0.84 -7.52
C GLY A 259 -0.33 -0.41 -7.50
N ARG A 260 -0.38 -1.18 -6.40
CA ARG A 260 0.40 -2.41 -6.26
C ARG A 260 -0.01 -3.46 -7.29
N TYR A 261 -1.30 -3.59 -7.53
CA TYR A 261 -1.81 -4.55 -8.51
C TYR A 261 -1.35 -4.22 -9.92
N THR A 262 -1.43 -2.96 -10.37
CA THR A 262 -0.94 -2.54 -11.70
C THR A 262 0.54 -2.87 -11.88
N VAL A 263 1.38 -2.56 -10.88
CA VAL A 263 2.81 -2.86 -10.98
C VAL A 263 3.08 -4.36 -10.88
N GLY A 264 2.34 -5.09 -10.05
CA GLY A 264 2.38 -6.55 -10.01
C GLY A 264 2.03 -7.18 -11.37
N CYS A 265 0.99 -6.68 -12.05
CA CYS A 265 0.60 -7.08 -13.41
C CYS A 265 1.73 -6.87 -14.42
N LEU A 266 2.41 -5.72 -14.37
CA LEU A 266 3.56 -5.43 -15.23
C LEU A 266 4.70 -6.44 -15.00
N TRP A 267 5.05 -6.69 -13.74
CA TRP A 267 6.10 -7.65 -13.41
C TRP A 267 5.75 -9.07 -13.88
N TYR A 268 4.49 -9.48 -13.65
CA TYR A 268 4.01 -10.77 -14.14
C TYR A 268 4.17 -10.88 -15.65
N GLU A 269 3.66 -9.93 -16.42
CA GLU A 269 3.70 -9.97 -17.89
C GLU A 269 5.13 -9.98 -18.42
N LYS A 270 6.00 -9.09 -17.92
CA LYS A 270 7.41 -9.02 -18.34
C LYS A 270 8.18 -10.32 -18.06
N ILE A 271 7.89 -10.99 -16.95
CA ILE A 271 8.56 -12.26 -16.57
C ILE A 271 7.98 -13.44 -17.35
N MET A 272 6.66 -13.50 -17.48
CA MET A 272 6.00 -14.62 -18.17
C MET A 272 6.10 -14.51 -19.69
N GLY A 273 6.29 -13.31 -20.24
CA GLY A 273 6.22 -13.06 -21.67
C GLY A 273 4.82 -13.30 -22.25
N LYS A 274 3.79 -13.23 -21.42
CA LYS A 274 2.37 -13.43 -21.77
C LYS A 274 1.55 -12.28 -21.21
N SER A 275 0.55 -11.83 -21.97
CA SER A 275 -0.34 -10.77 -21.52
C SER A 275 -0.98 -11.10 -20.16
N VAL A 276 -1.01 -10.11 -19.27
CA VAL A 276 -1.68 -10.21 -17.98
C VAL A 276 -3.18 -9.97 -18.09
N VAL A 277 -3.64 -9.41 -19.21
CA VAL A 277 -5.06 -9.14 -19.46
C VAL A 277 -5.83 -10.47 -19.44
N GLY A 278 -6.83 -10.54 -18.57
CA GLY A 278 -7.60 -11.76 -18.35
C GLY A 278 -7.06 -12.69 -17.25
N ASN A 279 -5.97 -12.33 -16.57
CA ASN A 279 -5.57 -13.05 -15.36
C ASN A 279 -6.68 -12.95 -14.31
N SER A 280 -7.08 -14.10 -13.75
CA SER A 280 -8.25 -14.17 -12.84
C SER A 280 -7.97 -13.65 -11.44
N TYR A 281 -6.70 -13.45 -11.06
CA TYR A 281 -6.35 -12.88 -9.77
C TYR A 281 -6.69 -11.39 -9.72
N ARG A 282 -7.24 -10.98 -8.60
CA ARG A 282 -7.45 -9.57 -8.24
C ARG A 282 -7.42 -9.39 -6.72
N PRO A 283 -6.97 -8.24 -6.22
CA PRO A 283 -7.05 -7.93 -4.79
C PRO A 283 -8.49 -8.02 -4.26
N ALA A 284 -8.65 -8.41 -3.00
CA ALA A 284 -9.94 -8.44 -2.36
C ALA A 284 -10.64 -7.07 -2.44
N GLY A 285 -11.91 -7.06 -2.79
CA GLY A 285 -12.71 -5.83 -2.95
C GLY A 285 -12.50 -5.07 -4.26
N MET A 286 -11.57 -5.48 -5.12
CA MET A 286 -11.40 -4.85 -6.44
C MET A 286 -12.44 -5.37 -7.43
N SER A 287 -13.14 -4.46 -8.12
CA SER A 287 -14.07 -4.81 -9.19
C SER A 287 -13.33 -5.42 -10.40
N GLU A 288 -14.04 -6.22 -11.18
CA GLU A 288 -13.50 -6.81 -12.41
C GLU A 288 -13.08 -5.74 -13.42
N THR A 289 -13.85 -4.65 -13.52
CA THR A 289 -13.55 -3.53 -14.41
C THR A 289 -12.27 -2.81 -13.96
N THR A 290 -12.11 -2.53 -12.66
CA THR A 290 -10.89 -1.91 -12.12
C THR A 290 -9.68 -2.82 -12.32
N ALA A 291 -9.83 -4.12 -12.09
CA ALA A 291 -8.77 -5.09 -12.38
C ALA A 291 -8.37 -5.06 -13.86
N LYS A 292 -9.35 -5.01 -14.77
CA LYS A 292 -9.09 -4.90 -16.21
C LYS A 292 -8.35 -3.62 -16.59
N VAL A 293 -8.71 -2.47 -16.00
CA VAL A 293 -7.95 -1.21 -16.20
C VAL A 293 -6.49 -1.38 -15.79
N CYS A 294 -6.24 -1.92 -14.59
CA CYS A 294 -4.89 -2.13 -14.08
C CYS A 294 -4.08 -3.10 -14.95
N GLN A 295 -4.71 -4.21 -15.38
CA GLN A 295 -4.12 -5.18 -16.30
C GLN A 295 -3.79 -4.56 -17.66
N THR A 296 -4.74 -3.78 -18.23
CA THR A 296 -4.51 -3.08 -19.50
C THR A 296 -3.40 -2.04 -19.37
N ALA A 297 -3.37 -1.26 -18.28
CA ALA A 297 -2.31 -0.28 -18.05
C ALA A 297 -0.91 -0.93 -18.01
N ALA A 298 -0.81 -2.11 -17.40
CA ALA A 298 0.41 -2.89 -17.36
C ALA A 298 0.78 -3.46 -18.74
N HIS A 299 -0.20 -4.01 -19.45
CA HIS A 299 -0.03 -4.56 -20.79
C HIS A 299 0.46 -3.49 -21.77
N GLU A 300 -0.22 -2.35 -21.82
CA GLU A 300 0.17 -1.23 -22.69
C GLU A 300 1.59 -0.72 -22.37
N ALA A 301 2.00 -0.72 -21.10
CA ALA A 301 3.37 -0.40 -20.74
C ALA A 301 4.38 -1.44 -21.26
N CYS A 302 3.98 -2.72 -21.37
CA CYS A 302 4.83 -3.75 -21.97
C CYS A 302 4.98 -3.57 -23.47
N GLU A 303 3.90 -3.23 -24.18
CA GLU A 303 3.88 -3.07 -25.64
C GLU A 303 4.44 -1.70 -26.09
N HIS A 304 4.24 -0.66 -25.28
CA HIS A 304 4.61 0.72 -25.62
C HIS A 304 5.52 1.36 -24.56
N PRO A 305 6.75 0.84 -24.33
CA PRO A 305 7.65 1.38 -23.31
C PRO A 305 8.04 2.84 -23.61
N TYR A 306 8.19 3.63 -22.54
CA TYR A 306 8.50 5.06 -22.56
C TYR A 306 7.39 5.94 -23.17
N ALA A 307 6.18 5.43 -23.26
CA ALA A 307 5.01 6.14 -23.71
C ALA A 307 3.87 6.05 -22.68
N ILE A 308 2.99 7.04 -22.72
CA ILE A 308 1.77 7.05 -21.92
C ILE A 308 0.61 6.70 -22.85
N THR A 309 -0.03 5.56 -22.59
CA THR A 309 -1.24 5.15 -23.32
C THR A 309 -2.46 5.73 -22.63
N ASP A 310 -3.34 6.36 -23.41
CA ASP A 310 -4.61 6.90 -22.91
C ASP A 310 -5.63 5.78 -22.67
N LEU A 311 -6.05 5.63 -21.43
CA LEU A 311 -7.07 4.68 -20.98
C LEU A 311 -8.36 5.37 -20.51
N SER A 312 -8.55 6.64 -20.89
CA SER A 312 -9.74 7.42 -20.53
C SER A 312 -11.06 6.86 -21.08
N TYR A 313 -10.98 5.94 -22.03
CA TYR A 313 -12.13 5.24 -22.59
C TYR A 313 -12.75 4.19 -21.64
N PHE A 314 -12.05 3.83 -20.57
CA PHE A 314 -12.65 3.00 -19.54
C PHE A 314 -13.64 3.83 -18.72
N GLU A 315 -14.89 3.46 -18.78
CA GLU A 315 -15.93 4.06 -17.94
C GLU A 315 -15.83 3.54 -16.52
N LYS A 316 -15.97 4.43 -15.54
CA LYS A 316 -16.07 4.02 -14.14
C LYS A 316 -17.29 3.11 -13.99
N PRO A 317 -17.13 1.92 -13.37
CA PRO A 317 -18.27 1.04 -13.17
C PRO A 317 -19.38 1.75 -12.40
N ALA A 318 -20.57 1.76 -12.95
CA ALA A 318 -21.73 2.30 -12.26
C ALA A 318 -22.01 1.60 -10.91
N ASP A 319 -21.39 0.45 -10.68
CA ASP A 319 -21.51 -0.35 -9.47
C ASP A 319 -20.47 -0.01 -8.38
N GLU A 320 -19.34 0.65 -8.70
CA GLU A 320 -18.44 1.18 -7.66
C GLU A 320 -19.10 2.32 -6.87
N ASP A 321 -19.90 3.17 -7.56
CA ASP A 321 -20.74 4.15 -6.87
C ASP A 321 -22.00 3.51 -6.23
N LYS A 322 -22.37 2.29 -6.67
CA LYS A 322 -23.55 1.58 -6.15
C LYS A 322 -23.24 0.68 -4.95
N GLU A 323 -22.00 0.22 -4.72
CA GLU A 323 -21.68 -0.45 -3.46
C GLU A 323 -21.76 0.52 -2.29
N ASP A 324 -21.29 1.76 -2.46
CA ASP A 324 -21.54 2.83 -1.49
C ASP A 324 -23.01 3.30 -1.48
N ALA A 325 -23.68 3.26 -2.63
CA ALA A 325 -25.12 3.56 -2.73
C ALA A 325 -26.03 2.46 -2.16
N LYS A 326 -25.52 1.24 -1.98
CA LYS A 326 -26.21 0.14 -1.29
C LYS A 326 -25.95 0.12 0.22
N ARG A 327 -25.24 1.09 0.75
CA ARG A 327 -24.93 1.18 2.18
C ARG A 327 -25.55 2.43 2.77
N GLU A 328 -26.38 2.26 3.77
CA GLU A 328 -26.84 3.33 4.63
C GLU A 328 -25.76 3.62 5.66
N ILE A 329 -25.16 4.82 5.62
CA ILE A 329 -24.17 5.21 6.63
C ILE A 329 -24.89 5.48 7.95
N LEU A 330 -24.56 4.68 8.96
CA LEU A 330 -25.12 4.78 10.30
C LEU A 330 -24.33 5.76 11.17
N ALA A 331 -22.99 5.75 11.03
CA ALA A 331 -22.10 6.66 11.75
C ALA A 331 -20.75 6.77 11.02
N GLN A 332 -20.21 7.97 10.95
CA GLN A 332 -18.89 8.23 10.38
C GLN A 332 -18.15 9.26 11.22
N TRP A 333 -16.84 9.07 11.44
CA TRP A 333 -16.00 9.95 12.23
C TRP A 333 -14.92 10.59 11.36
N TYR A 334 -14.80 11.90 11.52
CA TYR A 334 -13.72 12.69 10.98
C TYR A 334 -12.93 13.33 12.12
N PHE A 335 -11.63 13.18 12.11
CA PHE A 335 -10.77 13.69 13.16
C PHE A 335 -10.04 14.95 12.70
N SER A 336 -10.17 16.02 13.47
CA SER A 336 -9.38 17.24 13.31
C SER A 336 -9.06 17.86 14.66
N PRO A 337 -8.01 18.70 14.77
CA PRO A 337 -7.69 19.41 16.01
C PRO A 337 -8.85 20.28 16.52
N GLU A 338 -9.57 20.93 15.62
CA GLU A 338 -10.69 21.82 15.94
C GLU A 338 -11.87 21.03 16.51
N ARG A 339 -12.16 19.86 15.94
CA ARG A 339 -13.23 19.00 16.45
C ARG A 339 -12.88 18.40 17.79
N ALA A 340 -11.67 17.91 17.95
CA ALA A 340 -11.20 17.45 19.24
C ALA A 340 -11.35 18.53 20.31
N ALA A 341 -11.06 19.79 19.98
CA ALA A 341 -11.27 20.93 20.86
C ALA A 341 -12.76 21.18 21.18
N SER A 342 -13.64 21.13 20.17
CA SER A 342 -15.07 21.40 20.33
C SER A 342 -15.79 20.34 21.16
N ASP A 343 -15.36 19.08 21.05
CA ASP A 343 -15.94 17.95 21.81
C ASP A 343 -15.40 17.87 23.26
N GLY A 344 -14.51 18.79 23.65
CA GLY A 344 -13.98 18.85 25.02
C GLY A 344 -13.02 17.73 25.38
N CYS A 345 -12.47 17.07 24.38
CA CYS A 345 -11.74 15.79 24.52
C CYS A 345 -10.22 15.93 24.35
N ILE A 346 -9.62 17.11 24.60
CA ILE A 346 -8.20 17.33 24.29
C ILE A 346 -7.28 17.25 25.50
N LYS A 347 -6.19 16.48 25.32
CA LYS A 347 -4.91 16.71 26.01
C LYS A 347 -3.77 16.84 25.05
N THR A 348 -2.93 17.84 25.27
CA THR A 348 -1.61 17.90 24.67
C THR A 348 -0.59 17.12 25.51
N TRP A 349 0.42 16.52 24.89
CA TRP A 349 1.57 15.86 25.54
C TRP A 349 2.38 16.81 26.44
N THR A 350 2.13 18.10 26.41
CA THR A 350 2.86 19.12 27.14
C THR A 350 2.44 19.26 28.61
N GLY A 351 1.54 18.41 29.09
CA GLY A 351 1.12 18.42 30.49
C GLY A 351 0.13 19.52 30.87
N GLN A 352 -0.31 20.36 29.92
CA GLN A 352 -1.38 21.31 30.18
C GLN A 352 -2.73 20.58 30.16
N GLU A 353 -3.47 20.70 31.25
CA GLU A 353 -4.81 20.18 31.35
C GLU A 353 -5.76 21.03 30.49
N LEU A 354 -6.43 20.39 29.55
CA LEU A 354 -7.55 20.96 28.84
C LEU A 354 -8.84 20.32 29.36
N PRO A 355 -9.99 21.00 29.30
CA PRO A 355 -11.26 20.43 29.72
C PRO A 355 -11.52 19.09 29.02
N GLY A 356 -12.04 18.09 29.73
CA GLY A 356 -12.36 16.77 29.18
C GLY A 356 -11.24 15.74 29.23
N VAL A 357 -10.14 16.04 29.89
CA VAL A 357 -9.05 15.07 30.04
C VAL A 357 -9.37 14.02 31.08
N TYR A 358 -9.29 12.77 30.66
CA TYR A 358 -9.36 11.64 31.57
C TYR A 358 -7.95 11.23 32.01
N ARG A 359 -7.72 11.29 33.33
CA ARG A 359 -6.58 10.63 33.94
C ARG A 359 -6.91 9.14 34.09
N TYR A 360 -5.89 8.32 33.96
CA TYR A 360 -6.02 6.92 34.28
C TYR A 360 -6.52 6.79 35.76
N SER A 361 -7.57 6.05 35.98
CA SER A 361 -8.07 5.74 37.30
C SER A 361 -8.15 4.22 37.45
N ASN A 362 -8.14 3.73 38.72
CA ASN A 362 -8.26 2.31 39.02
C ASN A 362 -9.67 1.76 38.77
N GLU A 363 -10.60 2.61 38.40
CA GLU A 363 -11.98 2.22 38.13
C GLU A 363 -12.17 1.89 36.65
N PRO A 364 -12.80 0.75 36.32
CA PRO A 364 -13.17 0.46 34.94
C PRO A 364 -14.16 1.48 34.39
N GLY A 365 -14.18 1.63 33.07
CA GLY A 365 -15.19 2.43 32.44
C GLY A 365 -14.69 3.20 31.20
N GLU A 366 -15.55 4.03 30.71
CA GLU A 366 -15.28 4.91 29.56
C GLU A 366 -14.31 6.01 29.94
N ARG A 367 -13.28 6.21 29.13
CA ARG A 367 -12.21 7.19 29.36
C ARG A 367 -12.21 8.37 28.40
N GLY A 368 -13.10 8.38 27.47
CA GLY A 368 -13.27 9.44 26.53
C GLY A 368 -14.03 8.98 25.29
N PHE A 369 -14.56 9.92 24.55
CA PHE A 369 -15.38 9.61 23.39
C PHE A 369 -15.29 10.69 22.31
N TYR A 370 -15.59 10.27 21.09
CA TYR A 370 -15.92 11.15 19.97
C TYR A 370 -17.33 10.84 19.48
N ASN A 371 -18.10 11.88 19.22
CA ASN A 371 -19.35 11.73 18.50
C ASN A 371 -19.08 11.60 16.98
N ALA A 372 -19.88 10.80 16.31
CA ALA A 372 -19.92 10.81 14.86
C ALA A 372 -20.27 12.21 14.35
N ASN A 373 -19.57 12.66 13.33
CA ASN A 373 -19.60 14.05 12.98
C ASN A 373 -20.05 14.36 11.55
N GLU A 374 -19.79 13.48 10.60
CA GLU A 374 -20.09 13.77 9.20
C GLU A 374 -21.45 13.24 8.78
N LYS A 375 -21.76 12.01 9.14
CA LYS A 375 -22.99 11.33 8.76
C LYS A 375 -23.46 10.44 9.89
N GLY A 376 -24.76 10.41 10.12
CA GLY A 376 -25.38 9.54 11.11
C GLY A 376 -25.14 9.94 12.56
N LYS A 377 -25.36 9.00 13.46
CA LYS A 377 -25.20 9.18 14.90
C LYS A 377 -24.41 8.02 15.49
N GLY A 378 -23.29 8.31 16.10
CA GLY A 378 -22.44 7.30 16.70
C GLY A 378 -21.47 7.88 17.71
N LYS A 379 -20.85 7.00 18.47
CA LYS A 379 -19.86 7.32 19.48
C LYS A 379 -18.68 6.37 19.36
N LEU A 380 -17.46 6.91 19.44
CA LEU A 380 -16.22 6.17 19.56
C LEU A 380 -15.64 6.41 20.94
N SER A 381 -15.47 5.34 21.72
CA SER A 381 -14.98 5.41 23.09
C SER A 381 -13.70 4.62 23.26
N TYR A 382 -12.86 5.06 24.20
CA TYR A 382 -11.86 4.21 24.84
C TYR A 382 -12.46 3.67 26.14
N ILE A 383 -12.55 2.36 26.25
CA ILE A 383 -13.08 1.68 27.42
C ILE A 383 -11.95 0.91 28.10
N GLN A 384 -11.73 1.23 29.35
CA GLN A 384 -10.85 0.50 30.23
C GLN A 384 -11.65 -0.58 30.95
N ILE A 385 -11.30 -1.83 30.74
CA ILE A 385 -12.00 -2.98 31.33
C ILE A 385 -11.28 -3.49 32.58
N ASP A 386 -9.95 -3.43 32.58
CA ASP A 386 -9.15 -3.89 33.71
C ASP A 386 -8.97 -2.80 34.80
N LYS A 387 -8.92 -3.24 36.06
CA LYS A 387 -8.73 -2.40 37.25
C LYS A 387 -7.25 -2.17 37.60
N THR A 388 -6.31 -2.67 36.83
CA THR A 388 -4.89 -2.51 37.11
C THR A 388 -4.46 -1.04 37.00
N ALA A 389 -4.04 -0.51 38.17
CA ALA A 389 -3.46 0.83 38.23
C ALA A 389 -2.16 0.91 37.43
N TRP A 390 -1.98 2.00 36.70
CA TRP A 390 -0.69 2.37 36.21
C TRP A 390 0.26 2.64 37.38
N PRO A 391 1.43 2.01 37.45
CA PRO A 391 2.40 2.35 38.47
C PRO A 391 3.00 3.73 38.18
N GLY A 392 2.81 4.66 39.11
CA GLY A 392 3.39 6.00 39.06
C GLY A 392 2.50 7.07 38.39
N ASP A 393 2.93 8.30 38.49
CA ASP A 393 2.30 9.47 37.85
C ASP A 393 2.39 9.38 36.32
N ALA A 394 1.65 8.48 35.74
CA ALA A 394 1.40 8.45 34.31
C ALA A 394 0.47 9.62 33.94
N ALA A 395 0.89 10.82 34.29
CA ALA A 395 0.35 12.04 33.75
C ALA A 395 0.62 12.03 32.25
N GLY A 396 -0.30 11.54 31.44
CA GLY A 396 -0.04 11.56 30.02
C GLY A 396 -0.80 10.63 29.13
N LEU A 397 -1.83 9.94 29.59
CA LEU A 397 -2.77 9.30 28.69
C LEU A 397 -3.54 10.35 27.92
N SER A 398 -3.01 10.70 26.76
CA SER A 398 -3.75 11.50 25.79
C SER A 398 -4.65 10.55 25.00
N ILE A 399 -5.95 10.72 25.14
CA ILE A 399 -6.91 9.98 24.33
C ILE A 399 -6.96 10.55 22.91
N PHE A 400 -6.47 11.78 22.71
CA PHE A 400 -6.49 12.48 21.43
C PHE A 400 -5.17 13.20 21.20
N ASP A 401 -4.57 12.96 20.06
CA ASP A 401 -3.28 13.54 19.69
C ASP A 401 -3.48 14.71 18.74
N VAL A 402 -3.52 15.91 19.27
CA VAL A 402 -3.67 17.15 18.49
C VAL A 402 -2.56 17.34 17.48
N SER A 403 -1.34 16.88 17.80
CA SER A 403 -0.18 16.98 16.92
C SER A 403 -0.27 16.06 15.69
N ASN A 404 -1.17 15.08 15.71
CA ASN A 404 -1.45 14.15 14.62
C ASN A 404 -2.89 14.29 14.10
N GLY A 405 -3.38 15.51 13.94
CA GLY A 405 -4.67 15.77 13.34
C GLY A 405 -5.86 15.43 14.22
N GLY A 406 -5.71 15.45 15.55
CA GLY A 406 -6.81 15.19 16.49
C GLY A 406 -7.27 13.73 16.56
N GLN A 407 -6.47 12.80 16.08
CA GLN A 407 -6.79 11.37 16.05
C GLN A 407 -6.87 10.78 17.46
N PRO A 408 -7.82 9.86 17.73
CA PRO A 408 -7.89 9.12 18.98
C PRO A 408 -6.63 8.28 19.22
N VAL A 409 -6.07 8.39 20.41
CA VAL A 409 -4.83 7.71 20.80
C VAL A 409 -5.08 6.90 22.07
N MET A 410 -4.73 5.63 22.02
CA MET A 410 -4.64 4.77 23.18
C MET A 410 -3.16 4.60 23.53
N SER A 411 -2.76 5.07 24.70
CA SER A 411 -1.39 4.95 25.18
C SER A 411 -1.30 3.87 26.26
N GLY A 412 -0.48 2.84 26.03
CA GLY A 412 -0.25 1.74 26.94
C GLY A 412 -1.49 0.90 27.23
N PRO A 413 -2.20 0.38 26.22
CA PRO A 413 -3.36 -0.45 26.46
C PRO A 413 -3.00 -1.72 27.23
N MET A 414 -3.87 -2.10 28.15
CA MET A 414 -3.79 -3.35 28.89
C MET A 414 -4.71 -4.40 28.26
N PRO A 415 -4.45 -5.69 28.47
CA PRO A 415 -5.39 -6.73 28.08
C PRO A 415 -6.80 -6.45 28.61
N GLY A 416 -7.77 -6.46 27.70
CA GLY A 416 -9.16 -6.13 28.02
C GLY A 416 -9.57 -4.71 27.63
N ASP A 417 -8.66 -3.75 27.62
CA ASP A 417 -8.96 -2.38 27.15
C ASP A 417 -9.37 -2.39 25.68
N CYS A 418 -10.32 -1.54 25.30
CA CYS A 418 -10.80 -1.54 23.92
C CYS A 418 -11.15 -0.16 23.37
N TRP A 419 -11.01 -0.03 22.07
CA TRP A 419 -11.78 0.92 21.28
C TRP A 419 -13.18 0.35 21.07
N GLN A 420 -14.20 1.16 21.32
CA GLN A 420 -15.58 0.80 21.04
C GLN A 420 -16.21 1.83 20.11
N PHE A 421 -16.69 1.36 18.98
CA PHE A 421 -17.52 2.11 18.04
C PHE A 421 -18.95 1.66 18.26
N GLU A 422 -19.89 2.60 18.35
CA GLU A 422 -21.30 2.30 18.53
C GLU A 422 -22.18 3.29 17.78
N THR A 423 -23.28 2.82 17.21
CA THR A 423 -24.32 3.69 16.72
C THR A 423 -25.16 4.22 17.90
N THR A 424 -25.62 5.46 17.79
CA THR A 424 -26.48 6.09 18.81
C THR A 424 -27.83 6.47 18.20
N GLY A 425 -28.85 6.59 19.05
CA GLY A 425 -30.21 6.85 18.61
C GLY A 425 -31.05 5.58 18.51
N LYS A 426 -32.26 5.70 17.96
CA LYS A 426 -33.12 4.53 17.71
C LYS A 426 -32.76 3.94 16.35
N ASN A 427 -32.22 2.74 16.38
CA ASN A 427 -32.05 1.90 15.21
C ASN A 427 -32.98 0.69 15.34
N ASP A 428 -33.20 0.00 14.25
CA ASP A 428 -33.93 -1.26 14.19
C ASP A 428 -33.17 -2.17 13.20
N PHE A 429 -32.46 -3.11 13.77
CA PHE A 429 -31.68 -4.10 13.02
C PHE A 429 -32.25 -5.50 13.31
N PRO A 430 -33.20 -5.99 12.49
CA PRO A 430 -33.71 -7.34 12.61
C PRO A 430 -32.63 -8.39 12.33
N GLU A 431 -32.91 -9.64 12.70
CA GLU A 431 -32.14 -10.81 12.29
C GLU A 431 -31.93 -10.81 10.76
N GLY A 432 -30.74 -11.18 10.32
CA GLY A 432 -30.36 -11.17 8.91
C GLY A 432 -29.84 -9.80 8.39
N THR A 433 -29.92 -8.74 9.20
CA THR A 433 -29.33 -7.44 8.81
C THR A 433 -27.82 -7.60 8.62
N GLN A 434 -27.32 -7.09 7.49
CA GLN A 434 -25.89 -7.01 7.24
C GLN A 434 -25.34 -5.64 7.67
N LEU A 435 -24.35 -5.64 8.55
CA LEU A 435 -23.70 -4.47 9.09
C LEU A 435 -22.23 -4.46 8.68
N HIS A 436 -21.78 -3.34 8.17
CA HIS A 436 -20.41 -3.16 7.68
C HIS A 436 -19.65 -2.13 8.51
N MET A 437 -18.38 -2.41 8.76
CA MET A 437 -17.45 -1.51 9.46
C MET A 437 -16.15 -1.41 8.69
N VAL A 438 -15.66 -0.19 8.56
CA VAL A 438 -14.31 0.08 8.06
C VAL A 438 -13.65 1.16 8.90
N TYR A 439 -12.36 1.01 9.20
CA TYR A 439 -11.55 2.06 9.84
C TYR A 439 -10.06 1.84 9.61
N THR A 440 -9.29 2.91 9.76
CA THR A 440 -7.83 2.85 9.72
C THR A 440 -7.29 2.75 11.15
N TYR A 441 -6.41 1.78 11.37
CA TYR A 441 -5.73 1.56 12.63
C TYR A 441 -4.22 1.69 12.48
N ASN A 442 -3.58 2.41 13.39
CA ASN A 442 -2.13 2.54 13.44
C ASN A 442 -1.60 2.01 14.77
N PRO A 443 -1.01 0.80 14.79
CA PRO A 443 -0.51 0.18 16.01
C PRO A 443 0.69 0.91 16.64
N GLY A 444 1.31 1.87 15.90
CA GLY A 444 2.55 2.48 16.34
C GLY A 444 3.73 1.50 16.33
N LYS A 445 4.93 2.01 16.65
CA LYS A 445 6.16 1.18 16.64
C LYS A 445 6.17 0.13 17.76
N PHE A 446 5.57 0.45 18.91
CA PHE A 446 5.58 -0.38 20.13
C PHE A 446 4.16 -0.68 20.62
N GLY A 447 3.14 -0.52 19.78
CA GLY A 447 1.76 -0.80 20.14
C GLY A 447 1.50 -2.29 20.36
N ALA A 448 0.38 -2.60 21.00
CA ALA A 448 -0.10 -3.97 21.14
C ALA A 448 -0.26 -4.64 19.78
N LYS A 449 0.16 -5.89 19.68
CA LYS A 449 0.15 -6.65 18.42
C LYS A 449 -1.07 -7.53 18.26
N TYR A 450 -1.67 -7.96 19.35
CA TYR A 450 -2.78 -8.90 19.33
C TYR A 450 -4.07 -8.23 19.78
N TRP A 451 -5.06 -8.31 18.91
CA TRP A 451 -6.34 -7.67 19.04
C TRP A 451 -7.45 -8.65 18.71
N MET A 452 -8.53 -8.61 19.49
CA MET A 452 -9.79 -9.24 19.17
C MET A 452 -10.70 -8.19 18.58
N ILE A 453 -11.22 -8.44 17.39
CA ILE A 453 -12.29 -7.62 16.80
C ILE A 453 -13.60 -8.35 17.06
N GLU A 454 -14.50 -7.69 17.77
CA GLU A 454 -15.78 -8.23 18.21
C GLU A 454 -16.92 -7.32 17.77
N TYR A 455 -18.06 -7.89 17.48
CA TYR A 455 -19.30 -7.15 17.24
C TYR A 455 -20.39 -7.63 18.18
N LYS A 456 -21.33 -6.76 18.52
CA LYS A 456 -22.48 -7.10 19.37
C LYS A 456 -23.57 -7.71 18.51
N ASP A 457 -24.03 -8.91 18.87
CA ASP A 457 -25.13 -9.63 18.25
C ASP A 457 -26.17 -9.94 19.33
N GLY A 458 -27.28 -9.22 19.30
CA GLY A 458 -28.23 -9.21 20.40
C GLY A 458 -27.59 -8.64 21.68
N LYS A 459 -27.39 -9.49 22.69
CA LYS A 459 -26.80 -9.09 24.00
C LYS A 459 -25.33 -9.48 24.14
N GLU A 460 -24.79 -10.26 23.24
CA GLU A 460 -23.47 -10.87 23.35
C GLU A 460 -22.48 -10.28 22.35
N PHE A 461 -21.19 -10.23 22.76
CA PHE A 461 -20.10 -9.92 21.83
C PHE A 461 -19.58 -11.20 21.20
N LYS A 462 -19.55 -11.23 19.88
CA LYS A 462 -19.01 -12.33 19.07
C LYS A 462 -17.76 -11.87 18.33
N PRO A 463 -16.75 -12.75 18.16
CA PRO A 463 -15.63 -12.44 17.28
C PRO A 463 -16.11 -12.24 15.85
N VAL A 464 -15.51 -11.29 15.12
CA VAL A 464 -15.81 -11.09 13.69
C VAL A 464 -15.31 -12.28 12.88
N PRO A 465 -16.18 -12.99 12.13
CA PRO A 465 -15.77 -14.21 11.44
C PRO A 465 -14.75 -14.01 10.30
N ALA A 466 -14.69 -12.82 9.76
CA ALA A 466 -13.75 -12.49 8.67
C ALA A 466 -12.27 -12.56 9.08
N PHE A 467 -11.97 -12.58 10.39
CA PHE A 467 -10.61 -12.64 10.88
C PHE A 467 -10.29 -14.01 11.46
N GLU A 468 -9.09 -14.52 11.14
CA GLU A 468 -8.59 -15.74 11.71
C GLU A 468 -8.47 -15.59 13.25
N GLN A 469 -9.04 -16.53 13.99
CA GLN A 469 -8.91 -16.57 15.43
C GLN A 469 -7.75 -17.48 15.83
N LYS A 470 -6.94 -16.98 16.76
CA LYS A 470 -5.83 -17.75 17.36
C LYS A 470 -5.95 -17.77 18.86
N THR A 471 -5.55 -18.89 19.44
CA THR A 471 -5.39 -19.04 20.90
C THR A 471 -3.92 -19.32 21.18
N GLU A 472 -3.29 -18.46 21.97
CA GLU A 472 -1.89 -18.63 22.37
C GLU A 472 -1.73 -18.46 23.88
N THR A 473 -0.74 -19.18 24.43
CA THR A 473 -0.27 -18.94 25.78
C THR A 473 0.88 -17.94 25.70
N LEU A 474 0.68 -16.74 26.23
CA LEU A 474 1.75 -15.76 26.30
C LEU A 474 2.79 -16.16 27.36
N LYS A 475 4.07 -15.94 27.04
CA LYS A 475 5.19 -16.30 27.93
C LYS A 475 5.18 -15.62 29.29
N LEU A 476 4.41 -14.56 29.45
CA LEU A 476 4.27 -13.77 30.69
C LEU A 476 2.92 -13.98 31.40
N SER A 477 2.02 -14.74 30.78
CA SER A 477 0.72 -15.11 31.31
C SER A 477 0.63 -16.63 31.39
N SER A 478 0.04 -17.16 32.43
CA SER A 478 -0.32 -18.59 32.54
C SER A 478 -1.62 -18.90 31.81
N GLU A 479 -2.27 -17.90 31.26
CA GLU A 479 -3.57 -18.01 30.62
C GLU A 479 -3.44 -18.06 29.08
N ASN A 480 -4.33 -18.80 28.44
CA ASN A 480 -4.49 -18.78 27.01
C ASN A 480 -5.22 -17.51 26.61
N ILE A 481 -4.66 -16.79 25.64
CA ILE A 481 -5.27 -15.59 25.09
C ILE A 481 -5.80 -15.88 23.71
N THR A 482 -7.10 -15.66 23.52
CA THR A 482 -7.75 -15.70 22.23
C THR A 482 -7.71 -14.33 21.57
N TYR A 483 -7.34 -14.28 20.31
CA TYR A 483 -7.28 -13.05 19.53
C TYR A 483 -7.59 -13.29 18.04
N ASN A 484 -8.00 -12.23 17.35
CA ASN A 484 -8.11 -12.24 15.89
C ASN A 484 -6.83 -11.72 15.26
N MET A 485 -6.41 -12.36 14.17
CA MET A 485 -5.34 -11.82 13.32
C MET A 485 -5.92 -10.80 12.34
N ALA A 486 -6.36 -9.66 12.86
CA ALA A 486 -6.85 -8.56 12.02
C ALA A 486 -5.71 -7.77 11.34
N PHE A 487 -4.48 -7.92 11.84
CA PHE A 487 -3.36 -7.07 11.39
C PHE A 487 -2.11 -7.87 11.08
N SER A 488 -1.61 -7.78 9.85
CA SER A 488 -0.18 -7.85 9.61
C SER A 488 0.47 -6.52 10.07
N ALA A 489 1.76 -6.50 10.33
CA ALA A 489 2.49 -5.29 10.73
C ALA A 489 2.32 -4.11 9.74
N ASP A 490 1.90 -4.40 8.52
CA ASP A 490 1.73 -3.45 7.42
C ASP A 490 0.25 -3.14 7.11
N GLN A 491 -0.69 -3.93 7.62
CA GLN A 491 -2.11 -3.77 7.36
C GLN A 491 -2.74 -2.81 8.37
N LYS A 492 -3.18 -1.67 7.88
CA LYS A 492 -3.70 -0.56 8.69
C LYS A 492 -5.20 -0.35 8.53
N ILE A 493 -5.85 -1.12 7.69
CA ILE A 493 -7.29 -1.05 7.44
C ILE A 493 -7.94 -2.28 8.06
N VAL A 494 -8.96 -2.04 8.89
CA VAL A 494 -9.89 -3.05 9.40
C VAL A 494 -11.19 -2.86 8.68
N GLU A 495 -11.60 -3.84 7.90
CA GLU A 495 -12.83 -3.83 7.12
C GLU A 495 -13.50 -5.19 7.18
N PHE A 496 -14.80 -5.20 7.46
CA PHE A 496 -15.59 -6.42 7.52
C PHE A 496 -17.09 -6.15 7.39
N THR A 497 -17.83 -7.18 7.03
CA THR A 497 -19.29 -7.23 7.09
C THR A 497 -19.71 -8.40 7.99
N VAL A 498 -20.70 -8.18 8.84
CA VAL A 498 -21.32 -9.22 9.67
C VAL A 498 -22.80 -9.30 9.40
N THR A 499 -23.36 -10.50 9.50
CA THR A 499 -24.81 -10.73 9.46
C THR A 499 -25.29 -11.00 10.87
N LEU A 500 -26.27 -10.24 11.34
CA LEU A 500 -26.85 -10.43 12.66
C LEU A 500 -27.65 -11.74 12.72
N GLU A 501 -27.37 -12.55 13.72
CA GLU A 501 -28.18 -13.73 14.05
C GLU A 501 -29.29 -13.39 15.04
N ASN A 502 -29.15 -12.26 15.76
CA ASN A 502 -30.14 -11.78 16.70
C ASN A 502 -30.48 -10.31 16.44
N PRO A 503 -31.75 -9.91 16.62
CA PRO A 503 -32.11 -8.51 16.45
C PRO A 503 -31.46 -7.62 17.50
N THR A 504 -31.12 -6.39 17.10
CA THR A 504 -30.54 -5.39 18.00
C THR A 504 -30.96 -3.98 17.59
N ASP A 505 -30.93 -3.04 18.51
CA ASP A 505 -31.17 -1.62 18.27
C ASP A 505 -29.89 -0.79 18.18
N GLU A 506 -28.73 -1.43 18.29
CA GLU A 506 -27.42 -0.79 18.20
C GLU A 506 -26.43 -1.67 17.42
N PHE A 507 -25.57 -1.03 16.64
CA PHE A 507 -24.38 -1.68 16.08
C PHE A 507 -23.17 -1.26 16.90
N VAL A 508 -22.55 -2.23 17.55
CA VAL A 508 -21.38 -2.02 18.42
C VAL A 508 -20.24 -2.91 17.94
N VAL A 509 -19.08 -2.29 17.73
CA VAL A 509 -17.83 -2.98 17.37
C VAL A 509 -16.78 -2.66 18.41
N ARG A 510 -16.05 -3.67 18.86
CA ARG A 510 -14.92 -3.54 19.77
C ARG A 510 -13.63 -4.01 19.12
N GLN A 511 -12.60 -3.21 19.25
CA GLN A 511 -11.22 -3.65 19.07
C GLN A 511 -10.58 -3.78 20.45
N ARG A 512 -10.56 -5.00 20.98
CA ARG A 512 -10.11 -5.32 22.33
C ARG A 512 -8.65 -5.75 22.33
N CYS A 513 -7.84 -5.15 23.19
CA CYS A 513 -6.46 -5.51 23.41
C CYS A 513 -6.34 -6.89 24.06
N CYS A 514 -5.54 -7.78 23.49
CA CYS A 514 -5.27 -9.12 24.04
C CYS A 514 -3.86 -9.22 24.64
N SER A 515 -2.98 -8.24 24.40
CA SER A 515 -1.65 -8.20 24.97
C SER A 515 -1.22 -6.77 25.27
N ALA A 516 -0.44 -6.54 26.34
CA ALA A 516 -0.02 -5.20 26.71
C ALA A 516 0.89 -4.59 25.63
N TYR A 517 2.03 -5.17 25.35
CA TYR A 517 2.91 -4.75 24.25
C TYR A 517 4.07 -5.72 24.06
N GLN A 518 4.78 -5.60 22.94
CA GLN A 518 5.94 -6.41 22.63
C GLN A 518 7.13 -5.53 22.21
N VAL A 519 8.27 -5.76 22.84
CA VAL A 519 9.56 -5.16 22.45
C VAL A 519 10.57 -6.28 22.26
N ASN A 520 11.20 -6.35 21.09
CA ASN A 520 12.21 -7.35 20.75
C ASN A 520 11.76 -8.78 21.10
N ASP A 521 10.56 -9.13 20.65
CA ASP A 521 9.92 -10.44 20.87
C ASP A 521 9.67 -10.84 22.35
N LYS A 522 9.80 -9.88 23.25
CA LYS A 522 9.42 -10.05 24.67
C LYS A 522 8.12 -9.32 24.94
N TRP A 523 7.21 -10.02 25.59
CA TRP A 523 5.95 -9.48 26.07
C TRP A 523 6.14 -8.80 27.42
N PHE A 524 5.44 -7.71 27.60
CA PHE A 524 5.40 -6.98 28.86
C PHE A 524 3.96 -6.88 29.34
N ASP A 525 3.74 -7.20 30.57
CA ASP A 525 2.47 -7.16 31.27
C ASP A 525 2.19 -5.81 31.97
N LYS A 526 3.16 -4.89 31.90
CA LYS A 526 3.05 -3.55 32.49
C LYS A 526 2.84 -2.51 31.39
N PRO A 527 1.95 -1.56 31.63
CA PRO A 527 1.70 -0.49 30.67
C PRO A 527 2.97 0.33 30.39
N ASN A 528 3.14 0.70 29.14
CA ASN A 528 4.22 1.59 28.73
C ASN A 528 3.64 2.72 27.88
N VAL A 529 3.78 3.95 28.37
CA VAL A 529 3.29 5.18 27.70
C VAL A 529 3.80 5.36 26.27
N LYS A 530 4.92 4.71 25.92
CA LYS A 530 5.47 4.73 24.54
C LYS A 530 4.76 3.77 23.59
N CYS A 531 3.91 2.88 24.12
CA CYS A 531 3.12 1.93 23.33
C CYS A 531 1.83 2.61 22.89
N VAL A 532 1.88 3.32 21.79
CA VAL A 532 0.78 4.15 21.29
C VAL A 532 0.10 3.47 20.12
N SER A 533 -1.22 3.40 20.19
CA SER A 533 -2.09 2.95 19.10
C SER A 533 -3.09 4.05 18.74
N ARG A 534 -3.44 4.18 17.47
CA ARG A 534 -4.35 5.24 17.00
C ARG A 534 -5.43 4.66 16.12
N ILE A 535 -6.64 5.21 16.27
CA ILE A 535 -7.64 5.15 15.22
C ILE A 535 -7.40 6.35 14.32
N ALA A 536 -7.32 6.12 13.04
CA ALA A 536 -6.99 7.14 12.06
C ALA A 536 -8.02 7.15 10.92
N GLY A 537 -7.91 8.10 10.04
CA GLY A 537 -8.68 8.23 8.82
C GLY A 537 -8.35 9.57 8.18
N ASP A 538 -8.47 9.65 6.88
CA ASP A 538 -8.18 10.84 6.11
C ASP A 538 -9.19 10.95 4.96
N PRO A 539 -10.10 11.94 4.99
CA PRO A 539 -11.15 12.07 3.99
C PRO A 539 -10.62 12.35 2.58
N SER A 540 -9.36 12.77 2.49
CA SER A 540 -8.66 13.00 1.21
C SER A 540 -7.88 11.79 0.71
N ASN A 541 -7.91 10.66 1.44
CA ASN A 541 -7.08 9.50 1.15
C ASN A 541 -7.84 8.19 1.38
N GLU A 542 -8.31 7.57 0.31
CA GLU A 542 -9.04 6.29 0.34
C GLU A 542 -8.23 5.15 0.98
N ALA A 543 -6.90 5.20 0.93
CA ALA A 543 -6.04 4.24 1.63
C ALA A 543 -6.03 4.44 3.16
N LYS A 544 -6.76 5.42 3.66
CA LYS A 544 -6.98 5.67 5.09
C LYS A 544 -8.46 5.97 5.32
N PRO A 545 -9.36 5.00 5.10
CA PRO A 545 -10.78 5.23 5.24
C PRO A 545 -11.11 5.81 6.61
N LEU A 546 -12.05 6.75 6.61
CA LEU A 546 -12.65 7.24 7.85
C LEU A 546 -13.35 6.09 8.56
N PRO A 547 -13.28 6.01 9.89
CA PRO A 547 -14.13 5.07 10.60
C PRO A 547 -15.59 5.27 10.20
N THR A 548 -16.17 4.24 9.62
CA THR A 548 -17.53 4.28 9.07
C THR A 548 -18.26 3.00 9.41
N MET A 549 -19.42 3.14 10.03
CA MET A 549 -20.39 2.09 10.28
C MET A 549 -21.54 2.24 9.30
N SER A 550 -21.94 1.18 8.63
CA SER A 550 -23.04 1.20 7.65
C SER A 550 -23.89 -0.05 7.72
N ARG A 551 -25.11 0.08 7.23
CA ARG A 551 -26.01 -1.03 6.95
C ARG A 551 -25.97 -1.31 5.46
N VAL A 552 -25.82 -2.57 5.08
CA VAL A 552 -25.95 -3.02 3.69
C VAL A 552 -27.44 -3.07 3.35
N LEU A 553 -27.84 -2.39 2.28
CA LEU A 553 -29.25 -2.28 1.85
C LEU A 553 -29.67 -3.40 0.90
#